data_803032acfb0ee13fd183a525543b52a0
#
_entry.id   803032acfb0ee13fd183a525543b52a0
#
_cell.length_a   1.000
_cell.length_b   1.000
_cell.length_c   1.000
_cell.angle_alpha   90.00
_cell.angle_beta   90.00
_cell.angle_gamma   90.00
#
_symmetry.space_group_name_H-M   'P 1'
#
loop_
_entity.id
_entity.type
_entity.pdbx_description
1 polymer ?
#
loop_
_entity_poly.entity_id
_entity_poly.type
_entity_poly.pdbx_seq_one_letter_code
_entity_poly.pdbx_strand_id
1 'polypeptide(L)'
;PGRRCRFRPDCGHGDRMTGYTRRMNTDTAPVRDRDQPDPVEDGRGRIAVVLGASGYMGTNVVPALASRGWHVRAVARSARVLEARGWQGVECMAADVLEPDTLGPVLAGADVLYYLVHMMWSGGDFVPVERRAARNARLAAEGAGVRRIVYLGGIMPKSKRSLHMEGRAAVGDALREGPVQVIELQAAMIVGPGSAAFEVIRDLVNYLPLMITPKWVRNRSTPIALENVLTYMLAAADLPFEGHRVLELAGPEILTYQEIMDIYGSFVGKKPRVIPVPVLTPRLSSYWLYFVTSVPPTTAMSLVEGLAHDYVGDDREMRALVPQRLLDFRESVAVTLEAEKQHNVSARWVEGSIACRDWNPQYAYYAKQCCGEQATTASREALFAVLQEFGADGDFFWGRPLWWLRRAFDWLIGGPGFRGKRRHPTELRVGDIVDGWRVLGMTPGERLTLKMELRAPGAGVLEFDLREEGEERVVRMCAFFHPAGFWGLLYWYFLLPWHDLLFRGTTAEIARRAELRDARSESQMRRPAGR
;
A
#
# COMPACT_ATOMS: atom_id res chain seq x y z
N PRO A 1 -60.63 5.46 -6.78
CA PRO A 1 -60.75 6.74 -7.39
C PRO A 1 -59.75 7.70 -6.81
N GLY A 2 -58.95 8.24 -7.68
CA GLY A 2 -57.74 8.95 -7.45
C GLY A 2 -57.83 10.31 -6.80
N ARG A 3 -56.71 10.76 -6.32
CA ARG A 3 -56.37 12.19 -6.31
C ARG A 3 -54.85 12.34 -6.51
N ARG A 4 -54.49 12.91 -7.66
CA ARG A 4 -53.18 13.49 -7.97
C ARG A 4 -53.07 14.80 -7.19
N CYS A 5 -51.98 15.01 -6.44
CA CYS A 5 -51.56 16.32 -6.00
C CYS A 5 -50.44 16.83 -6.90
N ARG A 6 -50.75 17.87 -7.67
CA ARG A 6 -49.79 18.74 -8.35
C ARG A 6 -49.20 19.71 -7.31
N PHE A 7 -47.89 19.85 -7.28
CA PHE A 7 -47.25 21.00 -6.65
C PHE A 7 -46.76 21.93 -7.77
N ARG A 8 -47.22 23.17 -7.72
CA ARG A 8 -46.73 24.33 -8.47
C ARG A 8 -45.63 25.04 -7.63
N PRO A 9 -44.64 25.66 -8.29
CA PRO A 9 -43.71 26.52 -7.60
C PRO A 9 -44.19 27.98 -7.71
N ASP A 10 -44.05 28.77 -6.65
CA ASP A 10 -43.82 30.21 -6.76
C ASP A 10 -43.46 30.88 -5.42
N CYS A 11 -42.69 31.99 -5.55
CA CYS A 11 -42.31 33.00 -4.57
C CYS A 11 -41.10 32.65 -3.68
N GLY A 12 -39.87 33.20 -3.78
CA GLY A 12 -39.49 34.54 -4.23
C GLY A 12 -39.00 35.36 -3.03
N HIS A 13 -37.69 35.56 -2.93
CA HIS A 13 -36.87 36.64 -2.30
C HIS A 13 -35.49 36.03 -2.02
N GLY A 14 -34.40 36.35 -2.64
CA GLY A 14 -33.71 37.63 -2.79
C GLY A 14 -32.74 37.84 -1.64
N ASP A 15 -31.44 37.39 -1.78
CA ASP A 15 -30.30 38.31 -1.74
C ASP A 15 -28.94 37.55 -1.93
N ARG A 16 -28.23 37.99 -2.92
CA ARG A 16 -26.78 38.13 -3.10
C ARG A 16 -25.84 37.19 -2.32
N MET A 17 -25.34 36.16 -3.02
CA MET A 17 -23.92 35.85 -3.01
C MET A 17 -23.45 35.63 -4.44
N THR A 18 -22.83 36.66 -4.95
CA THR A 18 -22.15 36.74 -6.24
C THR A 18 -20.91 35.83 -6.23
N GLY A 19 -20.88 34.89 -7.17
CA GLY A 19 -19.73 34.65 -7.99
C GLY A 19 -18.60 33.83 -7.42
N TYR A 20 -18.59 32.55 -7.78
CA TYR A 20 -17.46 31.83 -8.39
C TYR A 20 -17.88 30.38 -8.68
N THR A 21 -18.92 30.19 -9.48
CA THR A 21 -19.11 28.90 -10.19
C THR A 21 -18.50 29.05 -11.57
N ARG A 22 -17.17 28.99 -11.65
CA ARG A 22 -16.48 28.64 -12.89
C ARG A 22 -16.79 27.19 -13.18
N ARG A 23 -17.62 26.92 -14.19
CA ARG A 23 -17.86 25.59 -14.74
C ARG A 23 -16.50 24.97 -15.02
N MET A 24 -16.09 23.99 -14.21
CA MET A 24 -15.00 23.11 -14.58
C MET A 24 -15.51 22.25 -15.74
N ASN A 25 -14.96 22.51 -16.89
CA ASN A 25 -15.15 21.69 -18.09
C ASN A 25 -14.63 20.27 -17.77
N THR A 26 -15.48 19.28 -17.84
CA THR A 26 -15.20 17.87 -17.51
C THR A 26 -14.46 17.12 -18.62
N ASP A 27 -13.80 17.84 -19.53
CA ASP A 27 -12.95 17.30 -20.60
C ASP A 27 -11.49 17.76 -20.44
N THR A 28 -10.87 17.48 -19.28
CA THR A 28 -9.42 17.56 -19.17
C THR A 28 -8.85 16.20 -18.81
N ALA A 29 -8.71 15.34 -19.83
CA ALA A 29 -7.49 14.57 -19.96
C ALA A 29 -6.31 15.54 -19.78
N PRO A 30 -5.16 15.15 -19.14
CA PRO A 30 -4.04 16.06 -18.95
C PRO A 30 -3.73 16.72 -20.29
N VAL A 31 -3.75 18.06 -20.31
CA VAL A 31 -3.44 18.86 -21.51
C VAL A 31 -1.97 18.63 -21.80
N ARG A 32 -1.68 17.57 -22.55
CA ARG A 32 -0.40 17.46 -23.24
C ARG A 32 -0.38 18.60 -24.25
N ASP A 33 0.63 19.45 -24.15
CA ASP A 33 0.98 20.35 -25.24
C ASP A 33 1.34 19.46 -26.45
N ARG A 34 0.44 19.41 -27.44
CA ARG A 34 0.55 18.52 -28.61
C ARG A 34 1.72 18.84 -29.53
N ASP A 35 2.40 19.94 -29.29
CA ASP A 35 3.49 20.45 -30.14
C ASP A 35 4.89 20.22 -29.57
N GLN A 36 5.05 19.60 -28.38
CA GLN A 36 6.35 19.16 -27.91
C GLN A 36 6.59 17.71 -28.33
N PRO A 37 7.72 17.41 -29.01
CA PRO A 37 8.10 16.02 -29.29
C PRO A 37 8.23 15.26 -27.97
N ASP A 38 7.66 14.06 -27.89
CA ASP A 38 7.74 13.19 -26.73
C ASP A 38 9.23 12.87 -26.50
N PRO A 39 9.86 13.31 -25.41
CA PRO A 39 11.32 13.16 -25.21
C PRO A 39 11.73 11.69 -24.95
N VAL A 40 10.78 10.77 -25.01
CA VAL A 40 10.98 9.35 -24.70
C VAL A 40 10.72 8.52 -25.94
N GLU A 41 11.75 7.83 -26.41
CA GLU A 41 11.66 6.91 -27.55
C GLU A 41 10.62 5.80 -27.31
N ASP A 42 9.99 5.36 -28.42
CA ASP A 42 9.08 4.22 -28.43
C ASP A 42 9.85 2.93 -28.07
N GLY A 43 9.34 2.20 -27.07
CA GLY A 43 9.94 0.95 -26.60
C GLY A 43 9.74 -0.27 -27.49
N ARG A 44 9.17 -0.13 -28.69
CA ARG A 44 8.82 -1.26 -29.57
C ARG A 44 10.00 -2.18 -29.85
N GLY A 45 9.79 -3.47 -29.53
CA GLY A 45 10.80 -4.51 -29.76
C GLY A 45 11.88 -4.57 -28.67
N ARG A 46 11.85 -3.72 -27.64
CA ARG A 46 12.79 -3.73 -26.52
C ARG A 46 12.19 -4.35 -25.25
N ILE A 47 13.02 -5.00 -24.47
CA ILE A 47 12.61 -5.68 -23.25
C ILE A 47 13.05 -4.88 -22.02
N ALA A 48 12.09 -4.49 -21.17
CA ALA A 48 12.34 -3.89 -19.87
C ALA A 48 12.01 -4.87 -18.76
N VAL A 49 12.97 -5.14 -17.88
CA VAL A 49 12.76 -5.94 -16.67
C VAL A 49 12.60 -5.02 -15.47
N VAL A 50 11.55 -5.23 -14.68
CA VAL A 50 11.27 -4.45 -13.47
C VAL A 50 11.39 -5.37 -12.26
N LEU A 51 12.55 -5.33 -11.57
CA LEU A 51 12.74 -5.99 -10.27
C LEU A 51 12.08 -5.17 -9.16
N GLY A 52 11.23 -5.80 -8.35
CA GLY A 52 10.40 -5.12 -7.36
C GLY A 52 9.09 -4.57 -7.92
N ALA A 53 8.57 -5.21 -8.98
CA ALA A 53 7.33 -4.82 -9.66
C ALA A 53 6.09 -4.82 -8.76
N SER A 54 6.09 -5.57 -7.65
CA SER A 54 5.00 -5.59 -6.66
C SER A 54 5.00 -4.37 -5.72
N GLY A 55 6.11 -3.60 -5.67
CA GLY A 55 6.23 -2.40 -4.85
C GLY A 55 5.52 -1.18 -5.44
N TYR A 56 5.46 -0.09 -4.66
CA TYR A 56 4.78 1.15 -5.06
C TYR A 56 5.23 1.67 -6.42
N MET A 57 6.53 1.89 -6.59
CA MET A 57 7.05 2.40 -7.87
C MET A 57 6.92 1.38 -8.99
N GLY A 58 7.23 0.10 -8.72
CA GLY A 58 7.10 -0.97 -9.72
C GLY A 58 5.70 -1.08 -10.29
N THR A 59 4.68 -1.02 -9.43
CA THR A 59 3.27 -1.09 -9.85
C THR A 59 2.86 0.09 -10.74
N ASN A 60 3.51 1.25 -10.63
CA ASN A 60 3.24 2.41 -11.48
C ASN A 60 4.12 2.42 -12.75
N VAL A 61 5.38 1.97 -12.65
CA VAL A 61 6.32 1.93 -13.79
C VAL A 61 5.93 0.87 -14.82
N VAL A 62 5.49 -0.32 -14.38
CA VAL A 62 5.14 -1.44 -15.29
C VAL A 62 4.09 -1.03 -16.32
N PRO A 63 2.90 -0.52 -15.97
CA PRO A 63 1.91 -0.11 -16.97
C PRO A 63 2.38 1.11 -17.79
N ALA A 64 3.20 1.99 -17.22
CA ALA A 64 3.73 3.14 -17.93
C ALA A 64 4.73 2.72 -19.02
N LEU A 65 5.56 1.71 -18.80
CA LEU A 65 6.43 1.11 -19.81
C LEU A 65 5.61 0.38 -20.88
N ALA A 66 4.66 -0.46 -20.48
CA ALA A 66 3.82 -1.22 -21.41
C ALA A 66 3.03 -0.29 -22.35
N SER A 67 2.49 0.84 -21.83
CA SER A 67 1.77 1.82 -22.66
C SER A 67 2.65 2.52 -23.70
N ARG A 68 3.98 2.44 -23.57
CA ARG A 68 4.97 2.97 -24.52
C ARG A 68 5.58 1.89 -25.41
N GLY A 69 4.96 0.73 -25.48
CA GLY A 69 5.35 -0.34 -26.41
C GLY A 69 6.50 -1.22 -25.94
N TRP A 70 7.00 -1.07 -24.70
CA TRP A 70 7.99 -1.99 -24.16
C TRP A 70 7.39 -3.38 -23.92
N HIS A 71 8.15 -4.41 -24.23
CA HIS A 71 7.88 -5.74 -23.70
C HIS A 71 8.35 -5.78 -22.23
N VAL A 72 7.40 -5.78 -21.29
CA VAL A 72 7.72 -5.65 -19.88
C VAL A 72 7.69 -7.01 -19.19
N ARG A 73 8.79 -7.36 -18.52
CA ARG A 73 8.85 -8.45 -17.54
C ARG A 73 8.76 -7.87 -16.14
N ALA A 74 7.62 -8.05 -15.51
CA ALA A 74 7.39 -7.68 -14.14
C ALA A 74 7.87 -8.80 -13.21
N VAL A 75 8.78 -8.49 -12.28
CA VAL A 75 9.44 -9.51 -11.44
C VAL A 75 9.24 -9.22 -9.97
N ALA A 76 8.79 -10.24 -9.23
CA ALA A 76 8.67 -10.25 -7.77
C ALA A 76 8.95 -11.66 -7.23
N ARG A 77 9.05 -11.83 -5.92
CA ARG A 77 9.22 -13.16 -5.28
C ARG A 77 8.06 -14.12 -5.56
N SER A 78 6.88 -13.60 -5.85
CA SER A 78 5.70 -14.39 -6.25
C SER A 78 5.07 -13.79 -7.50
N ALA A 79 5.02 -14.54 -8.59
CA ALA A 79 4.36 -14.14 -9.83
C ALA A 79 2.85 -13.94 -9.63
N ARG A 80 2.19 -14.73 -8.78
CA ARG A 80 0.75 -14.62 -8.46
C ARG A 80 0.35 -13.21 -8.01
N VAL A 81 1.22 -12.51 -7.25
CA VAL A 81 0.96 -11.13 -6.80
C VAL A 81 0.93 -10.17 -7.98
N LEU A 82 1.72 -10.43 -9.01
CA LEU A 82 1.78 -9.62 -10.22
C LEU A 82 0.62 -9.92 -11.17
N GLU A 83 0.30 -11.20 -11.35
CA GLU A 83 -0.83 -11.67 -12.15
C GLU A 83 -2.17 -11.08 -11.66
N ALA A 84 -2.33 -10.97 -10.33
CA ALA A 84 -3.49 -10.35 -9.70
C ALA A 84 -3.68 -8.86 -10.06
N ARG A 85 -2.66 -8.19 -10.64
CA ARG A 85 -2.76 -6.82 -11.13
C ARG A 85 -3.53 -6.71 -12.44
N GLY A 86 -3.65 -7.81 -13.19
CA GLY A 86 -4.39 -7.84 -14.45
C GLY A 86 -3.78 -6.99 -15.58
N TRP A 87 -2.46 -6.75 -15.55
CA TRP A 87 -1.78 -5.97 -16.58
C TRP A 87 -1.82 -6.68 -17.94
N GLN A 88 -2.25 -5.97 -18.97
CA GLN A 88 -2.30 -6.52 -20.32
C GLN A 88 -0.93 -6.45 -20.99
N GLY A 89 -0.49 -7.54 -21.64
CA GLY A 89 0.77 -7.59 -22.38
C GLY A 89 2.04 -7.55 -21.51
N VAL A 90 1.93 -7.80 -20.21
CA VAL A 90 3.05 -7.85 -19.27
C VAL A 90 3.34 -9.31 -18.88
N GLU A 91 4.60 -9.72 -18.99
CA GLU A 91 5.07 -11.01 -18.53
C GLU A 91 5.35 -10.98 -17.01
N CYS A 92 4.63 -11.77 -16.23
CA CYS A 92 4.79 -11.84 -14.78
C CYS A 92 5.70 -13.02 -14.40
N MET A 93 6.82 -12.75 -13.73
CA MET A 93 7.84 -13.75 -13.41
C MET A 93 8.19 -13.73 -11.91
N ALA A 94 8.60 -14.91 -11.42
CA ALA A 94 9.09 -15.04 -10.05
C ALA A 94 10.62 -15.07 -10.02
N ALA A 95 11.24 -14.21 -9.19
CA ALA A 95 12.66 -14.30 -8.83
C ALA A 95 12.93 -13.62 -7.49
N ASP A 96 13.95 -14.08 -6.77
CA ASP A 96 14.45 -13.44 -5.55
C ASP A 96 15.86 -12.88 -5.78
N VAL A 97 16.05 -11.60 -5.54
CA VAL A 97 17.35 -10.91 -5.67
C VAL A 97 18.41 -11.46 -4.71
N LEU A 98 18.01 -12.20 -3.67
CA LEU A 98 18.93 -12.89 -2.76
C LEU A 98 19.35 -14.28 -3.26
N GLU A 99 18.66 -14.80 -4.28
CA GLU A 99 18.92 -16.08 -4.94
C GLU A 99 19.40 -15.85 -6.39
N PRO A 100 20.73 -15.73 -6.62
CA PRO A 100 21.29 -15.31 -7.90
C PRO A 100 20.85 -16.15 -9.10
N ASP A 101 20.67 -17.46 -8.90
CA ASP A 101 20.30 -18.40 -9.97
C ASP A 101 18.90 -18.12 -10.56
N THR A 102 18.04 -17.43 -9.81
CA THR A 102 16.70 -17.04 -10.26
C THR A 102 16.71 -15.84 -11.20
N LEU A 103 17.79 -15.04 -11.21
CA LEU A 103 17.86 -13.77 -11.93
C LEU A 103 18.23 -13.93 -13.41
N GLY A 104 19.05 -14.93 -13.76
CA GLY A 104 19.47 -15.17 -15.14
C GLY A 104 18.30 -15.31 -16.12
N PRO A 105 17.34 -16.19 -15.86
CA PRO A 105 16.19 -16.41 -16.75
C PRO A 105 15.33 -15.15 -16.96
N VAL A 106 15.12 -14.32 -15.92
CA VAL A 106 14.28 -13.12 -16.03
C VAL A 106 14.96 -11.98 -16.75
N LEU A 107 16.31 -11.95 -16.77
CA LEU A 107 17.11 -10.91 -17.43
C LEU A 107 17.55 -11.30 -18.86
N ALA A 108 17.37 -12.54 -19.29
CA ALA A 108 17.82 -12.99 -20.60
C ALA A 108 17.24 -12.12 -21.74
N GLY A 109 18.15 -11.51 -22.53
CA GLY A 109 17.80 -10.64 -23.65
C GLY A 109 17.17 -9.29 -23.27
N ALA A 110 17.25 -8.88 -21.99
CA ALA A 110 16.73 -7.60 -21.55
C ALA A 110 17.62 -6.44 -21.98
N ASP A 111 17.01 -5.36 -22.47
CA ASP A 111 17.73 -4.12 -22.81
C ASP A 111 17.97 -3.26 -21.57
N VAL A 112 16.98 -3.14 -20.71
CA VAL A 112 17.02 -2.27 -19.54
C VAL A 112 16.47 -2.98 -18.31
N LEU A 113 17.18 -2.82 -17.17
CA LEU A 113 16.76 -3.28 -15.87
C LEU A 113 16.34 -2.08 -15.01
N TYR A 114 15.09 -2.05 -14.57
CA TYR A 114 14.62 -1.16 -13.51
C TYR A 114 14.79 -1.86 -12.16
N TYR A 115 15.72 -1.38 -11.35
CA TYR A 115 15.96 -1.92 -10.01
C TYR A 115 15.19 -1.12 -8.97
N LEU A 116 14.05 -1.68 -8.48
CA LEU A 116 13.12 -1.03 -7.55
C LEU A 116 12.93 -1.83 -6.25
N VAL A 117 13.86 -2.75 -5.98
CA VAL A 117 13.83 -3.56 -4.76
C VAL A 117 14.25 -2.75 -3.55
N HIS A 118 13.53 -2.94 -2.44
CA HIS A 118 13.81 -2.29 -1.18
C HIS A 118 13.41 -3.20 0.00
N MET A 119 14.32 -3.33 0.99
CA MET A 119 14.19 -4.30 2.08
C MET A 119 13.96 -3.68 3.46
N MET A 120 13.48 -2.44 3.52
CA MET A 120 13.18 -1.70 4.76
C MET A 120 12.28 -2.47 5.75
N TRP A 121 11.53 -3.46 5.25
CA TRP A 121 10.59 -4.27 6.02
C TRP A 121 11.23 -5.43 6.80
N SER A 122 12.49 -5.76 6.51
CA SER A 122 13.14 -6.97 7.06
C SER A 122 13.53 -6.84 8.54
N GLY A 123 13.48 -5.63 9.11
CA GLY A 123 13.95 -5.38 10.47
C GLY A 123 15.48 -5.53 10.63
N GLY A 124 16.04 -5.09 11.74
CA GLY A 124 17.49 -5.19 12.01
C GLY A 124 18.37 -4.37 11.06
N ASP A 125 19.61 -4.78 10.89
CA ASP A 125 20.56 -4.17 9.95
C ASP A 125 20.34 -4.74 8.54
N PHE A 126 19.52 -4.06 7.75
CA PHE A 126 19.18 -4.47 6.38
C PHE A 126 20.18 -3.97 5.32
N VAL A 127 21.10 -3.05 5.65
CA VAL A 127 22.03 -2.45 4.70
C VAL A 127 22.94 -3.48 4.01
N PRO A 128 23.55 -4.46 4.71
CA PRO A 128 24.33 -5.50 4.05
C PRO A 128 23.49 -6.40 3.14
N VAL A 129 22.22 -6.62 3.50
CA VAL A 129 21.29 -7.44 2.70
C VAL A 129 20.91 -6.72 1.41
N GLU A 130 20.58 -5.42 1.48
CA GLU A 130 20.30 -4.58 0.30
C GLU A 130 21.50 -4.50 -0.63
N ARG A 131 22.71 -4.30 -0.08
CA ARG A 131 23.96 -4.29 -0.87
C ARG A 131 24.18 -5.63 -1.59
N ARG A 132 23.98 -6.77 -0.92
CA ARG A 132 24.09 -8.10 -1.53
C ARG A 132 23.06 -8.29 -2.65
N ALA A 133 21.81 -7.90 -2.43
CA ALA A 133 20.75 -7.97 -3.43
C ALA A 133 21.09 -7.15 -4.69
N ALA A 134 21.56 -5.92 -4.50
CA ALA A 134 22.00 -5.05 -5.60
C ALA A 134 23.18 -5.64 -6.38
N ARG A 135 24.17 -6.19 -5.66
CA ARG A 135 25.32 -6.88 -6.29
C ARG A 135 24.88 -8.09 -7.12
N ASN A 136 23.98 -8.91 -6.60
CA ASN A 136 23.46 -10.08 -7.32
C ASN A 136 22.74 -9.65 -8.61
N ALA A 137 21.86 -8.64 -8.52
CA ALA A 137 21.16 -8.09 -9.68
C ALA A 137 22.12 -7.51 -10.73
N ARG A 138 23.17 -6.79 -10.30
CA ARG A 138 24.21 -6.26 -11.19
C ARG A 138 24.94 -7.39 -11.92
N LEU A 139 25.44 -8.38 -11.20
CA LEU A 139 26.17 -9.51 -11.79
C LEU A 139 25.30 -10.29 -12.78
N ALA A 140 24.03 -10.49 -12.47
CA ALA A 140 23.10 -11.13 -13.38
C ALA A 140 22.80 -10.26 -14.63
N ALA A 141 22.70 -8.93 -14.47
CA ALA A 141 22.54 -8.00 -15.59
C ALA A 141 23.78 -7.97 -16.49
N GLU A 142 24.98 -8.01 -15.93
CA GLU A 142 26.24 -8.15 -16.67
C GLU A 142 26.26 -9.45 -17.49
N GLY A 143 25.95 -10.59 -16.86
CA GLY A 143 25.91 -11.89 -17.51
C GLY A 143 24.87 -12.01 -18.61
N ALA A 144 23.75 -11.27 -18.49
CA ALA A 144 22.66 -11.23 -19.49
C ALA A 144 22.90 -10.19 -20.60
N GLY A 145 23.96 -9.36 -20.54
CA GLY A 145 24.24 -8.32 -21.51
C GLY A 145 23.27 -7.12 -21.46
N VAL A 146 22.67 -6.85 -20.30
CA VAL A 146 21.78 -5.71 -20.09
C VAL A 146 22.56 -4.41 -20.36
N ARG A 147 22.03 -3.54 -21.20
CA ARG A 147 22.68 -2.28 -21.58
C ARG A 147 22.70 -1.27 -20.43
N ARG A 148 21.62 -1.18 -19.67
CA ARG A 148 21.43 -0.12 -18.66
C ARG A 148 20.63 -0.61 -17.46
N ILE A 149 21.02 -0.12 -16.30
CA ILE A 149 20.26 -0.24 -15.05
C ILE A 149 19.71 1.15 -14.69
N VAL A 150 18.42 1.26 -14.47
CA VAL A 150 17.75 2.44 -13.92
C VAL A 150 17.40 2.15 -12.46
N TYR A 151 17.94 2.94 -11.54
CA TYR A 151 17.72 2.81 -10.11
C TYR A 151 17.05 4.06 -9.55
N LEU A 152 16.02 3.90 -8.74
CA LEU A 152 15.38 5.00 -8.02
C LEU A 152 15.84 5.01 -6.56
N GLY A 153 16.73 5.92 -6.25
CA GLY A 153 17.24 6.22 -4.91
C GLY A 153 16.49 7.38 -4.26
N GLY A 154 17.06 7.90 -3.17
CA GLY A 154 16.61 9.11 -2.50
C GLY A 154 17.69 10.19 -2.50
N ILE A 155 17.30 11.46 -2.46
CA ILE A 155 18.25 12.58 -2.33
C ILE A 155 19.08 12.40 -1.06
N MET A 156 20.39 12.49 -1.17
CA MET A 156 21.29 12.29 -0.05
C MET A 156 21.41 13.56 0.80
N PRO A 157 21.17 13.47 2.13
CA PRO A 157 21.34 14.61 3.00
C PRO A 157 22.83 15.01 3.09
N LYS A 158 23.09 16.31 3.20
CA LYS A 158 24.46 16.85 3.38
C LYS A 158 25.07 16.57 4.75
N SER A 159 24.24 16.06 5.69
CA SER A 159 24.62 15.73 7.06
C SER A 159 24.67 14.20 7.27
N LYS A 160 24.60 13.75 8.52
CA LYS A 160 24.56 12.31 8.86
C LYS A 160 23.37 11.62 8.21
N ARG A 161 23.61 10.49 7.54
CA ARG A 161 22.57 9.67 6.90
C ARG A 161 21.80 8.86 7.94
N SER A 162 20.51 8.70 7.74
CA SER A 162 19.73 7.68 8.44
C SER A 162 20.08 6.29 7.90
N LEU A 163 19.76 5.24 8.66
CA LEU A 163 20.00 3.86 8.23
C LEU A 163 19.32 3.56 6.88
N HIS A 164 18.12 4.12 6.66
CA HIS A 164 17.42 4.04 5.39
C HIS A 164 18.22 4.68 4.23
N MET A 165 18.78 5.86 4.44
CA MET A 165 19.59 6.55 3.42
C MET A 165 20.94 5.88 3.21
N GLU A 166 21.50 5.24 4.25
CA GLU A 166 22.69 4.39 4.12
C GLU A 166 22.42 3.18 3.22
N GLY A 167 21.27 2.51 3.39
CA GLY A 167 20.84 1.41 2.52
C GLY A 167 20.71 1.86 1.06
N ARG A 168 20.04 3.00 0.82
CA ARG A 168 19.90 3.56 -0.54
C ARG A 168 21.25 3.87 -1.18
N ALA A 169 22.17 4.47 -0.44
CA ALA A 169 23.52 4.74 -0.92
C ALA A 169 24.28 3.43 -1.23
N ALA A 170 24.23 2.44 -0.32
CA ALA A 170 24.87 1.15 -0.50
C ALA A 170 24.37 0.38 -1.73
N VAL A 171 23.07 0.49 -2.06
CA VAL A 171 22.49 -0.06 -3.30
C VAL A 171 23.06 0.65 -4.52
N GLY A 172 23.03 1.99 -4.56
CA GLY A 172 23.58 2.76 -5.67
C GLY A 172 25.07 2.47 -5.90
N ASP A 173 25.86 2.43 -4.83
CA ASP A 173 27.27 2.09 -4.89
C ASP A 173 27.49 0.68 -5.48
N ALA A 174 26.76 -0.33 -4.97
CA ALA A 174 26.89 -1.72 -5.43
C ALA A 174 26.48 -1.91 -6.91
N LEU A 175 25.48 -1.17 -7.37
CA LEU A 175 25.08 -1.20 -8.78
C LEU A 175 26.15 -0.59 -9.70
N ARG A 176 26.83 0.49 -9.25
CA ARG A 176 27.87 1.19 -10.01
C ARG A 176 29.25 0.52 -9.98
N GLU A 177 29.45 -0.55 -9.18
CA GLU A 177 30.73 -1.29 -9.14
C GLU A 177 31.07 -2.04 -10.45
N GLY A 178 30.13 -2.14 -11.41
CA GLY A 178 30.28 -2.95 -12.64
C GLY A 178 30.30 -2.13 -13.94
N PRO A 179 30.46 -2.82 -15.09
CA PRO A 179 30.54 -2.18 -16.41
C PRO A 179 29.17 -1.77 -16.96
N VAL A 180 28.07 -2.34 -16.48
CA VAL A 180 26.73 -1.98 -16.95
C VAL A 180 26.41 -0.55 -16.57
N GLN A 181 25.98 0.24 -17.52
CA GLN A 181 25.62 1.64 -17.29
C GLN A 181 24.52 1.78 -16.25
N VAL A 182 24.70 2.63 -15.25
CA VAL A 182 23.70 2.90 -14.21
C VAL A 182 23.25 4.35 -14.26
N ILE A 183 21.96 4.58 -14.41
CA ILE A 183 21.31 5.87 -14.18
C ILE A 183 20.58 5.79 -12.83
N GLU A 184 21.16 6.43 -11.83
CA GLU A 184 20.54 6.57 -10.51
C GLU A 184 19.75 7.87 -10.45
N LEU A 185 18.45 7.76 -10.25
CA LEU A 185 17.54 8.88 -10.04
C LEU A 185 17.30 9.03 -8.53
N GLN A 186 17.63 10.17 -7.96
CA GLN A 186 17.46 10.46 -6.54
C GLN A 186 16.28 11.39 -6.35
N ALA A 187 15.16 10.89 -5.82
CA ALA A 187 13.96 11.68 -5.60
C ALA A 187 13.82 12.13 -4.14
N ALA A 188 13.24 13.30 -3.94
CA ALA A 188 12.70 13.76 -2.66
C ALA A 188 11.39 13.04 -2.33
N MET A 189 10.48 13.68 -1.60
CA MET A 189 9.15 13.16 -1.31
C MET A 189 8.32 13.04 -2.60
N ILE A 190 8.00 11.82 -3.00
CA ILE A 190 7.11 11.55 -4.14
C ILE A 190 5.66 11.71 -3.68
N VAL A 191 4.89 12.52 -4.41
CA VAL A 191 3.47 12.80 -4.15
C VAL A 191 2.62 12.08 -5.17
N GLY A 192 1.82 11.14 -4.69
CA GLY A 192 0.93 10.35 -5.53
C GLY A 192 0.09 9.39 -4.69
N PRO A 193 -0.96 8.79 -5.27
CA PRO A 193 -1.85 7.88 -4.55
C PRO A 193 -1.08 6.69 -3.97
N GLY A 194 -1.09 6.52 -2.65
CA GLY A 194 -0.41 5.42 -1.98
C GLY A 194 1.09 5.60 -1.74
N SER A 195 1.64 6.78 -1.98
CA SER A 195 3.02 7.10 -1.60
C SER A 195 3.18 7.12 -0.08
N ALA A 196 4.11 6.32 0.45
CA ALA A 196 4.28 6.19 1.90
C ALA A 196 4.55 7.53 2.62
N ALA A 197 5.40 8.39 2.04
CA ALA A 197 5.72 9.68 2.62
C ALA A 197 4.53 10.64 2.62
N PHE A 198 3.77 10.67 1.52
CA PHE A 198 2.55 11.48 1.42
C PHE A 198 1.45 10.96 2.35
N GLU A 199 1.30 9.63 2.49
CA GLU A 199 0.33 9.03 3.40
C GLU A 199 0.59 9.37 4.86
N VAL A 200 1.85 9.48 5.28
CA VAL A 200 2.18 9.97 6.63
C VAL A 200 1.68 11.40 6.84
N ILE A 201 1.93 12.29 5.90
CA ILE A 201 1.46 13.69 5.96
C ILE A 201 -0.08 13.71 6.04
N ARG A 202 -0.73 12.91 5.19
CA ARG A 202 -2.19 12.77 5.16
C ARG A 202 -2.76 12.29 6.49
N ASP A 203 -2.19 11.25 7.05
CA ASP A 203 -2.64 10.69 8.33
C ASP A 203 -2.45 11.70 9.47
N LEU A 204 -1.30 12.39 9.53
CA LEU A 204 -1.04 13.42 10.53
C LEU A 204 -2.11 14.52 10.50
N VAL A 205 -2.40 15.05 9.33
CA VAL A 205 -3.42 16.11 9.17
C VAL A 205 -4.83 15.58 9.47
N ASN A 206 -5.14 14.36 9.05
CA ASN A 206 -6.48 13.79 9.23
C ASN A 206 -6.78 13.41 10.68
N TYR A 207 -5.78 12.94 11.43
CA TYR A 207 -5.99 12.39 12.77
C TYR A 207 -5.71 13.36 13.90
N LEU A 208 -4.83 14.35 13.69
CA LEU A 208 -4.35 15.20 14.77
C LEU A 208 -4.82 16.66 14.60
N PRO A 209 -5.83 17.08 15.34
CA PRO A 209 -6.21 18.49 15.39
C PRO A 209 -5.13 19.37 16.07
N LEU A 210 -4.33 18.76 16.93
CA LEU A 210 -3.19 19.36 17.62
C LEU A 210 -1.99 18.43 17.54
N MET A 211 -0.88 18.90 17.00
CA MET A 211 0.36 18.15 16.85
C MET A 211 1.47 18.76 17.70
N ILE A 212 2.03 17.97 18.59
CA ILE A 212 3.28 18.32 19.26
C ILE A 212 4.40 17.67 18.44
N THR A 213 5.16 18.49 17.71
CA THR A 213 6.17 18.00 16.78
C THR A 213 7.58 18.40 17.19
N PRO A 214 8.61 17.61 16.86
CA PRO A 214 9.98 18.07 16.92
C PRO A 214 10.25 19.21 15.94
N LYS A 215 11.41 19.84 16.04
CA LYS A 215 11.84 20.93 15.14
C LYS A 215 11.90 20.54 13.66
N TRP A 216 11.91 19.24 13.33
CA TRP A 216 11.97 18.76 11.95
C TRP A 216 10.79 19.23 11.06
N VAL A 217 9.68 19.63 11.66
CA VAL A 217 8.54 20.20 10.90
C VAL A 217 8.95 21.43 10.07
N ARG A 218 10.05 22.08 10.42
CA ARG A 218 10.62 23.22 9.70
C ARG A 218 11.67 22.85 8.66
N ASN A 219 12.05 21.57 8.59
CA ASN A 219 12.98 21.09 7.56
C ASN A 219 12.29 21.15 6.20
N ARG A 220 13.10 21.30 5.17
CA ARG A 220 12.65 21.60 3.81
C ARG A 220 12.78 20.37 2.93
N SER A 221 11.86 20.26 1.99
CA SER A 221 11.86 19.25 0.94
C SER A 221 11.44 19.87 -0.39
N THR A 222 11.74 19.20 -1.48
CA THR A 222 11.27 19.52 -2.83
C THR A 222 10.32 18.41 -3.32
N PRO A 223 9.05 18.37 -2.84
CA PRO A 223 8.11 17.34 -3.22
C PRO A 223 7.91 17.29 -4.73
N ILE A 224 7.89 16.08 -5.29
CA ILE A 224 7.73 15.86 -6.73
C ILE A 224 6.53 14.95 -7.02
N ALA A 225 5.72 15.27 -8.02
CA ALA A 225 4.60 14.47 -8.44
C ALA A 225 5.04 13.10 -8.99
N LEU A 226 4.26 12.04 -8.70
CA LEU A 226 4.50 10.70 -9.23
C LEU A 226 4.57 10.71 -10.76
N GLU A 227 3.71 11.44 -11.43
CA GLU A 227 3.68 11.53 -12.90
C GLU A 227 5.00 12.07 -13.47
N ASN A 228 5.57 13.09 -12.82
CA ASN A 228 6.85 13.65 -13.22
C ASN A 228 8.00 12.65 -12.98
N VAL A 229 7.98 11.92 -11.85
CA VAL A 229 8.97 10.86 -11.59
C VAL A 229 8.86 9.75 -12.63
N LEU A 230 7.65 9.33 -12.98
CA LEU A 230 7.45 8.31 -14.02
C LEU A 230 8.00 8.76 -15.37
N THR A 231 7.75 10.01 -15.77
CA THR A 231 8.32 10.57 -17.02
C THR A 231 9.84 10.51 -17.01
N TYR A 232 10.48 10.90 -15.92
CA TYR A 232 11.93 10.83 -15.76
C TYR A 232 12.47 9.39 -15.76
N MET A 233 11.77 8.48 -15.09
CA MET A 233 12.16 7.06 -15.07
C MET A 233 12.11 6.42 -16.45
N LEU A 234 11.06 6.71 -17.24
CA LEU A 234 10.96 6.19 -18.61
C LEU A 234 12.05 6.78 -19.50
N ALA A 235 12.29 8.09 -19.41
CA ALA A 235 13.34 8.74 -20.19
C ALA A 235 14.75 8.23 -19.81
N ALA A 236 14.97 7.82 -18.56
CA ALA A 236 16.26 7.32 -18.09
C ALA A 236 16.77 6.08 -18.87
N ALA A 237 15.85 5.32 -19.50
CA ALA A 237 16.23 4.22 -20.37
C ALA A 237 17.10 4.63 -21.56
N ASP A 238 16.94 5.89 -22.03
CA ASP A 238 17.52 6.36 -23.30
C ASP A 238 18.37 7.63 -23.17
N LEU A 239 18.65 8.09 -21.95
CA LEU A 239 19.52 9.25 -21.75
C LEU A 239 20.88 9.06 -22.42
N PRO A 240 21.40 10.09 -23.13
CA PRO A 240 22.61 9.99 -23.94
C PRO A 240 23.91 10.10 -23.11
N PHE A 241 24.10 9.18 -22.15
CA PHE A 241 25.30 9.14 -21.33
C PHE A 241 26.09 7.87 -21.55
N GLU A 242 27.40 7.98 -21.40
CA GLU A 242 28.32 6.86 -21.17
C GLU A 242 28.70 6.79 -19.69
N GLY A 243 28.83 5.57 -19.15
CA GLY A 243 29.16 5.34 -17.74
C GLY A 243 27.98 5.60 -16.80
N HIS A 244 28.28 5.77 -15.52
CA HIS A 244 27.26 5.95 -14.48
C HIS A 244 26.89 7.42 -14.29
N ARG A 245 25.63 7.69 -14.01
CA ARG A 245 25.14 9.03 -13.67
C ARG A 245 24.20 8.97 -12.46
N VAL A 246 24.31 9.99 -11.62
CA VAL A 246 23.40 10.25 -10.50
C VAL A 246 22.71 11.57 -10.80
N LEU A 247 21.38 11.56 -10.89
CA LEU A 247 20.55 12.70 -11.25
C LEU A 247 19.50 12.93 -10.17
N GLU A 248 19.43 14.14 -9.63
CA GLU A 248 18.43 14.47 -8.61
C GLU A 248 17.12 14.88 -9.26
N LEU A 249 16.00 14.45 -8.65
CA LEU A 249 14.64 14.76 -9.05
C LEU A 249 14.00 15.61 -7.98
N ALA A 250 13.63 16.83 -8.33
CA ALA A 250 12.97 17.76 -7.43
C ALA A 250 11.68 18.32 -8.07
N GLY A 251 10.70 18.63 -7.23
CA GLY A 251 9.55 19.44 -7.65
C GLY A 251 9.91 20.92 -7.76
N PRO A 252 9.00 21.75 -8.28
CA PRO A 252 9.28 23.16 -8.55
C PRO A 252 9.37 24.04 -7.29
N GLU A 253 8.94 23.52 -6.14
CA GLU A 253 8.82 24.28 -4.89
C GLU A 253 9.69 23.70 -3.78
N ILE A 254 10.29 24.58 -2.98
CA ILE A 254 10.95 24.21 -1.72
C ILE A 254 9.99 24.51 -0.59
N LEU A 255 9.47 23.47 0.06
CA LEU A 255 8.46 23.58 1.11
C LEU A 255 8.97 22.96 2.42
N THR A 256 8.59 23.56 3.53
CA THR A 256 8.72 22.94 4.85
C THR A 256 7.64 21.86 5.03
N TYR A 257 7.86 20.90 5.91
CA TYR A 257 6.82 19.89 6.21
C TYR A 257 5.57 20.53 6.81
N GLN A 258 5.68 21.67 7.50
CA GLN A 258 4.53 22.42 7.97
C GLN A 258 3.71 23.00 6.80
N GLU A 259 4.34 23.64 5.82
CA GLU A 259 3.66 24.16 4.62
C GLU A 259 2.99 23.05 3.83
N ILE A 260 3.66 21.90 3.68
CA ILE A 260 3.11 20.68 3.07
C ILE A 260 1.83 20.23 3.77
N MET A 261 1.83 20.19 5.12
CA MET A 261 0.64 19.84 5.90
C MET A 261 -0.47 20.89 5.79
N ASP A 262 -0.12 22.16 5.78
CA ASP A 262 -1.09 23.27 5.66
C ASP A 262 -1.76 23.28 4.28
N ILE A 263 -0.98 23.04 3.21
CA ILE A 263 -1.51 22.93 1.84
C ILE A 263 -2.47 21.73 1.75
N TYR A 264 -2.06 20.54 2.20
CA TYR A 264 -2.95 19.38 2.21
C TYR A 264 -4.20 19.63 3.07
N GLY A 265 -4.04 20.23 4.24
CA GLY A 265 -5.13 20.58 5.16
C GLY A 265 -6.19 21.47 4.51
N SER A 266 -5.78 22.37 3.59
CA SER A 266 -6.70 23.23 2.85
C SER A 266 -7.65 22.46 1.92
N PHE A 267 -7.23 21.30 1.38
CA PHE A 267 -8.07 20.42 0.55
C PHE A 267 -9.12 19.67 1.35
N VAL A 268 -8.78 19.28 2.59
CA VAL A 268 -9.66 18.47 3.43
C VAL A 268 -10.41 19.29 4.49
N GLY A 269 -10.32 20.63 4.42
CA GLY A 269 -11.00 21.54 5.36
C GLY A 269 -10.46 21.45 6.79
N LYS A 270 -9.20 21.02 6.98
CA LYS A 270 -8.55 20.87 8.29
C LYS A 270 -7.37 21.84 8.42
N LYS A 271 -7.21 22.40 9.60
CA LYS A 271 -6.07 23.25 9.93
C LYS A 271 -5.40 22.72 11.20
N PRO A 272 -4.46 21.79 11.07
CA PRO A 272 -3.78 21.23 12.22
C PRO A 272 -2.96 22.30 12.94
N ARG A 273 -3.07 22.35 14.27
CA ARG A 273 -2.25 23.24 15.08
C ARG A 273 -0.94 22.51 15.41
N VAL A 274 0.18 23.06 14.91
CA VAL A 274 1.50 22.49 15.14
C VAL A 274 2.21 23.26 16.24
N ILE A 275 2.62 22.57 17.30
CA ILE A 275 3.43 23.14 18.40
C ILE A 275 4.81 22.48 18.34
N PRO A 276 5.84 23.16 17.82
CA PRO A 276 7.18 22.63 17.79
C PRO A 276 7.80 22.65 19.20
N VAL A 277 8.29 21.50 19.65
CA VAL A 277 8.99 21.36 20.95
C VAL A 277 10.48 21.05 20.72
N PRO A 278 11.38 21.59 21.59
CA PRO A 278 12.82 21.43 21.38
C PRO A 278 13.34 20.03 21.70
N VAL A 279 12.58 19.22 22.43
CA VAL A 279 13.08 17.95 23.03
C VAL A 279 12.13 16.79 22.70
N LEU A 280 12.25 16.25 21.50
CA LEU A 280 11.77 14.89 21.23
C LEU A 280 12.91 14.14 20.55
N THR A 281 13.37 13.04 21.15
CA THR A 281 14.34 12.16 20.50
C THR A 281 13.70 11.50 19.28
N PRO A 282 14.45 11.17 18.22
CA PRO A 282 13.91 10.47 17.05
C PRO A 282 13.15 9.20 17.44
N ARG A 283 13.62 8.50 18.47
CA ARG A 283 13.00 7.27 18.98
C ARG A 283 11.63 7.51 19.63
N LEU A 284 11.47 8.58 20.40
CA LEU A 284 10.18 8.95 20.99
C LEU A 284 9.21 9.45 19.91
N SER A 285 9.71 10.17 18.91
CA SER A 285 8.92 10.63 17.75
C SER A 285 8.43 9.46 16.89
N SER A 286 9.23 8.39 16.73
CA SER A 286 8.81 7.21 15.96
C SER A 286 7.71 6.42 16.67
N TYR A 287 7.77 6.26 18.00
CA TYR A 287 6.67 5.67 18.76
C TYR A 287 5.39 6.51 18.66
N TRP A 288 5.52 7.82 18.78
CA TRP A 288 4.38 8.72 18.61
C TRP A 288 3.77 8.60 17.21
N LEU A 289 4.59 8.60 16.16
CA LEU A 289 4.13 8.44 14.78
C LEU A 289 3.42 7.08 14.57
N TYR A 290 3.94 6.00 15.17
CA TYR A 290 3.28 4.69 15.14
C TYR A 290 1.88 4.74 15.77
N PHE A 291 1.71 5.48 16.88
CA PHE A 291 0.38 5.61 17.50
C PHE A 291 -0.59 6.41 16.65
N VAL A 292 -0.14 7.49 16.03
CA VAL A 292 -1.01 8.45 15.35
C VAL A 292 -1.20 8.20 13.85
N THR A 293 -0.36 7.38 13.23
CA THR A 293 -0.49 7.00 11.82
C THR A 293 -0.75 5.50 11.67
N SER A 294 -1.19 5.09 10.49
CA SER A 294 -1.36 3.68 10.16
C SER A 294 -0.08 3.03 9.62
N VAL A 295 0.99 3.80 9.45
CA VAL A 295 2.26 3.31 8.90
C VAL A 295 2.91 2.30 9.85
N PRO A 296 3.43 1.16 9.35
CA PRO A 296 4.12 0.17 10.17
C PRO A 296 5.31 0.78 10.95
N PRO A 297 5.62 0.27 12.17
CA PRO A 297 6.63 0.88 13.04
C PRO A 297 8.01 1.03 12.40
N THR A 298 8.44 0.02 11.65
CA THR A 298 9.74 0.01 10.94
C THR A 298 9.83 1.12 9.90
N THR A 299 8.77 1.29 9.11
CA THR A 299 8.66 2.36 8.11
C THR A 299 8.55 3.73 8.79
N ALA A 300 7.74 3.85 9.84
CA ALA A 300 7.58 5.09 10.60
C ALA A 300 8.92 5.57 11.19
N MET A 301 9.72 4.65 11.75
CA MET A 301 11.04 4.98 12.29
C MET A 301 11.98 5.52 11.21
N SER A 302 12.09 4.82 10.08
CA SER A 302 12.94 5.23 8.96
C SER A 302 12.51 6.58 8.36
N LEU A 303 11.19 6.82 8.27
CA LEU A 303 10.66 8.09 7.76
C LEU A 303 10.94 9.25 8.73
N VAL A 304 10.75 9.04 10.05
CA VAL A 304 11.06 10.09 11.06
C VAL A 304 12.54 10.45 11.08
N GLU A 305 13.42 9.46 10.99
CA GLU A 305 14.86 9.71 10.85
C GLU A 305 15.15 10.50 9.57
N GLY A 306 14.46 10.18 8.47
CA GLY A 306 14.54 10.94 7.23
C GLY A 306 14.09 12.39 7.40
N LEU A 307 12.98 12.65 8.09
CA LEU A 307 12.46 14.00 8.30
C LEU A 307 13.41 14.92 9.11
N ALA A 308 14.41 14.36 9.80
CA ALA A 308 15.36 15.13 10.60
C ALA A 308 16.30 16.04 9.79
N HIS A 309 16.30 15.94 8.47
CA HIS A 309 17.21 16.67 7.57
C HIS A 309 16.44 17.38 6.45
N ASP A 310 17.08 18.39 5.86
CA ASP A 310 16.60 19.02 4.62
C ASP A 310 16.87 18.06 3.43
N TYR A 311 15.86 17.88 2.58
CA TYR A 311 15.94 17.12 1.33
C TYR A 311 15.57 18.03 0.15
N VAL A 312 16.48 18.96 -0.14
CA VAL A 312 16.35 19.90 -1.26
C VAL A 312 17.25 19.43 -2.38
N GLY A 313 16.63 18.97 -3.47
CA GLY A 313 17.34 18.47 -4.64
C GLY A 313 17.69 19.56 -5.64
N ASP A 314 18.72 19.29 -6.43
CA ASP A 314 19.12 20.09 -7.59
C ASP A 314 18.77 19.38 -8.89
N ASP A 315 17.60 19.68 -9.44
CA ASP A 315 17.06 19.02 -10.65
C ASP A 315 17.47 19.69 -11.97
N ARG A 316 18.36 20.69 -11.95
CA ARG A 316 18.73 21.49 -13.14
C ARG A 316 19.24 20.61 -14.28
N GLU A 317 20.10 19.64 -13.99
CA GLU A 317 20.63 18.70 -14.99
C GLU A 317 19.50 17.83 -15.56
N MET A 318 18.68 17.22 -14.70
CA MET A 318 17.60 16.36 -15.16
C MET A 318 16.53 17.12 -15.96
N ARG A 319 16.21 18.32 -15.54
CA ARG A 319 15.26 19.20 -16.23
C ARG A 319 15.77 19.66 -17.61
N ALA A 320 17.10 19.86 -17.75
CA ALA A 320 17.70 20.20 -19.03
C ALA A 320 17.69 18.99 -19.99
N LEU A 321 17.88 17.77 -19.46
CA LEU A 321 17.90 16.53 -20.25
C LEU A 321 16.50 16.10 -20.69
N VAL A 322 15.52 16.24 -19.81
CA VAL A 322 14.14 15.82 -20.05
C VAL A 322 13.20 16.98 -19.66
N PRO A 323 13.04 17.95 -20.56
CA PRO A 323 12.11 19.06 -20.32
C PRO A 323 10.69 18.56 -20.14
N GLN A 324 10.06 18.90 -19.05
CA GLN A 324 8.65 18.64 -18.78
C GLN A 324 8.06 19.72 -17.88
N ARG A 325 6.73 19.88 -17.92
CA ARG A 325 6.03 20.69 -16.93
C ARG A 325 6.02 19.94 -15.60
N LEU A 326 6.60 20.50 -14.56
CA LEU A 326 6.50 19.95 -13.22
C LEU A 326 5.22 20.47 -12.56
N LEU A 327 4.48 19.53 -11.95
CA LEU A 327 3.33 19.89 -11.12
C LEU A 327 3.81 20.49 -9.80
N ASP A 328 3.22 21.60 -9.38
CA ASP A 328 3.45 22.12 -8.05
C ASP A 328 2.83 21.16 -6.98
N PHE A 329 3.13 21.41 -5.70
CA PHE A 329 2.65 20.52 -4.64
C PHE A 329 1.13 20.53 -4.53
N ARG A 330 0.48 21.68 -4.75
CA ARG A 330 -0.99 21.80 -4.72
C ARG A 330 -1.63 21.03 -5.87
N GLU A 331 -1.10 21.13 -7.07
CA GLU A 331 -1.53 20.37 -8.24
C GLU A 331 -1.35 18.85 -8.01
N SER A 332 -0.20 18.46 -7.47
CA SER A 332 0.12 17.06 -7.14
C SER A 332 -0.87 16.44 -6.14
N VAL A 333 -1.26 17.21 -5.12
CA VAL A 333 -2.31 16.80 -4.16
C VAL A 333 -3.66 16.70 -4.83
N ALA A 334 -4.05 17.67 -5.68
CA ALA A 334 -5.32 17.66 -6.39
C ALA A 334 -5.46 16.41 -7.29
N VAL A 335 -4.43 16.12 -8.10
CA VAL A 335 -4.37 14.93 -8.97
C VAL A 335 -4.45 13.64 -8.14
N THR A 336 -3.70 13.59 -7.02
CA THR A 336 -3.71 12.43 -6.12
C THR A 336 -5.10 12.15 -5.56
N LEU A 337 -5.77 13.18 -5.02
CA LEU A 337 -7.10 13.05 -4.44
C LEU A 337 -8.16 12.71 -5.49
N GLU A 338 -8.03 13.23 -6.71
CA GLU A 338 -8.96 12.92 -7.80
C GLU A 338 -8.78 11.47 -8.28
N ALA A 339 -7.54 11.00 -8.46
CA ALA A 339 -7.26 9.59 -8.79
C ALA A 339 -7.82 8.63 -7.73
N GLU A 340 -7.74 9.00 -6.45
CA GLU A 340 -8.33 8.21 -5.37
C GLU A 340 -9.86 8.18 -5.43
N LYS A 341 -10.53 9.30 -5.75
CA LYS A 341 -11.99 9.35 -5.93
C LYS A 341 -12.46 8.45 -7.07
N GLN A 342 -11.72 8.47 -8.17
CA GLN A 342 -12.05 7.66 -9.35
C GLN A 342 -11.66 6.18 -9.21
N HIS A 343 -11.14 5.77 -8.04
CA HIS A 343 -10.61 4.43 -7.80
C HIS A 343 -9.49 4.03 -8.77
N ASN A 344 -8.87 5.00 -9.41
CA ASN A 344 -7.78 4.81 -10.38
C ASN A 344 -6.42 4.80 -9.66
N VAL A 345 -6.27 3.91 -8.69
CA VAL A 345 -5.05 3.77 -7.90
C VAL A 345 -4.39 2.45 -8.24
N SER A 346 -3.36 2.50 -9.07
CA SER A 346 -2.61 1.33 -9.57
C SER A 346 -1.98 0.49 -8.44
N ALA A 347 -1.65 1.11 -7.33
CA ALA A 347 -0.96 0.50 -6.20
C ALA A 347 -1.79 0.43 -4.92
N ARG A 348 -3.11 0.36 -5.02
CA ARG A 348 -3.90 0.00 -3.85
C ARG A 348 -3.54 -1.41 -3.46
N TRP A 349 -2.83 -1.44 -2.43
CA TRP A 349 -2.31 -2.47 -1.61
C TRP A 349 -3.10 -3.80 -1.64
N VAL A 350 -2.38 -4.88 -1.92
CA VAL A 350 -2.94 -6.18 -2.25
C VAL A 350 -3.21 -7.03 -1.03
N GLU A 351 -2.64 -6.71 0.11
CA GLU A 351 -2.77 -7.53 1.30
C GLU A 351 -3.86 -6.98 2.22
N GLY A 352 -5.10 -7.45 2.09
CA GLY A 352 -6.27 -7.01 2.86
C GLY A 352 -6.84 -5.68 2.42
N SER A 353 -6.59 -5.25 1.17
CA SER A 353 -7.19 -4.02 0.67
C SER A 353 -8.67 -4.21 0.43
N ILE A 354 -9.43 -3.45 1.13
CA ILE A 354 -10.81 -3.20 0.80
C ILE A 354 -10.80 -2.35 -0.45
N ALA A 355 -11.34 -2.86 -1.54
CA ALA A 355 -11.90 -2.00 -2.56
C ALA A 355 -13.08 -1.28 -1.90
N CYS A 356 -12.79 -0.18 -1.21
CA CYS A 356 -13.83 0.65 -0.62
C CYS A 356 -14.61 1.24 -1.78
N ARG A 357 -15.85 0.78 -1.98
CA ARG A 357 -16.80 1.40 -2.90
C ARG A 357 -17.12 2.83 -2.47
N ASP A 358 -17.00 3.10 -1.17
CA ASP A 358 -17.24 4.41 -0.58
C ASP A 358 -15.89 5.05 -0.23
N TRP A 359 -15.35 5.80 -1.19
CA TRP A 359 -14.14 6.57 -0.96
C TRP A 359 -14.38 7.59 0.17
N ASN A 360 -13.50 7.54 1.17
CA ASN A 360 -13.48 8.52 2.24
C ASN A 360 -12.03 9.02 2.41
N PRO A 361 -11.76 10.33 2.18
CA PRO A 361 -10.41 10.89 2.31
C PRO A 361 -9.84 10.80 3.73
N GLN A 362 -10.67 10.46 4.72
CA GLN A 362 -10.26 10.29 6.10
C GLN A 362 -9.75 8.87 6.41
N TYR A 363 -9.96 7.89 5.53
CA TYR A 363 -9.46 6.54 5.75
C TYR A 363 -7.95 6.49 5.60
N ALA A 364 -7.28 5.91 6.59
CA ALA A 364 -5.86 5.66 6.52
C ALA A 364 -5.54 4.71 5.36
N TYR A 365 -4.48 5.02 4.64
CA TYR A 365 -4.02 4.16 3.55
C TYR A 365 -3.53 2.81 4.06
N TYR A 366 -2.71 2.81 5.09
CA TYR A 366 -2.25 1.58 5.74
C TYR A 366 -3.23 1.12 6.81
N ALA A 367 -3.46 -0.19 6.86
CA ALA A 367 -4.28 -0.77 7.91
C ALA A 367 -3.50 -0.93 9.23
N LYS A 368 -4.15 -0.67 10.34
CA LYS A 368 -3.76 -1.20 11.63
C LYS A 368 -4.04 -2.70 11.64
N GLN A 369 -3.13 -3.49 12.19
CA GLN A 369 -3.21 -4.95 12.16
C GLN A 369 -3.18 -5.53 13.57
N CYS A 370 -3.95 -6.59 13.75
CA CYS A 370 -3.87 -7.47 14.91
C CYS A 370 -4.10 -8.89 14.42
N CYS A 371 -3.24 -9.84 14.80
CA CYS A 371 -3.31 -11.22 14.35
C CYS A 371 -3.22 -12.18 15.53
N GLY A 372 -3.89 -13.34 15.40
CA GLY A 372 -3.69 -14.53 16.22
C GLY A 372 -3.30 -15.70 15.33
N GLU A 373 -2.43 -16.57 15.82
CA GLU A 373 -1.93 -17.73 15.09
C GLU A 373 -1.96 -18.98 15.99
N GLN A 374 -2.20 -20.15 15.40
CA GLN A 374 -2.15 -21.43 16.08
C GLN A 374 -1.63 -22.51 15.15
N ALA A 375 -0.58 -23.19 15.56
CA ALA A 375 -0.09 -24.40 14.88
C ALA A 375 -0.99 -25.60 15.19
N THR A 376 -1.14 -26.51 14.23
CA THR A 376 -1.98 -27.71 14.34
C THR A 376 -1.52 -28.80 13.39
N THR A 377 -1.81 -30.04 13.73
CA THR A 377 -1.61 -31.21 12.88
C THR A 377 -2.81 -31.57 12.01
N ALA A 378 -3.93 -30.83 12.16
CA ALA A 378 -5.15 -31.07 11.41
C ALA A 378 -4.94 -30.92 9.89
N SER A 379 -5.69 -31.68 9.10
CA SER A 379 -5.67 -31.59 7.64
C SER A 379 -6.17 -30.23 7.15
N ARG A 380 -5.69 -29.83 5.96
CA ARG A 380 -6.12 -28.59 5.31
C ARG A 380 -7.62 -28.58 5.05
N GLU A 381 -8.16 -29.73 4.67
CA GLU A 381 -9.57 -29.96 4.39
C GLU A 381 -10.43 -29.78 5.65
N ALA A 382 -9.98 -30.35 6.77
CA ALA A 382 -10.68 -30.21 8.06
C ALA A 382 -10.65 -28.78 8.56
N LEU A 383 -9.51 -28.10 8.48
CA LEU A 383 -9.36 -26.69 8.84
C LEU A 383 -10.30 -25.81 8.01
N PHE A 384 -10.30 -25.98 6.68
CA PHE A 384 -11.13 -25.17 5.81
C PHE A 384 -12.63 -25.45 5.99
N ALA A 385 -13.00 -26.71 6.24
CA ALA A 385 -14.38 -27.08 6.55
C ALA A 385 -14.86 -26.44 7.85
N VAL A 386 -14.01 -26.34 8.89
CA VAL A 386 -14.33 -25.60 10.12
C VAL A 386 -14.44 -24.10 9.83
N LEU A 387 -13.53 -23.50 9.03
CA LEU A 387 -13.65 -22.08 8.67
C LEU A 387 -14.96 -21.76 7.96
N GLN A 388 -15.48 -22.66 7.15
CA GLN A 388 -16.78 -22.47 6.50
C GLN A 388 -17.94 -22.46 7.49
N GLU A 389 -17.78 -22.91 8.73
CA GLU A 389 -18.79 -22.86 9.79
C GLU A 389 -18.74 -21.54 10.60
N PHE A 390 -17.74 -20.66 10.36
CA PHE A 390 -17.59 -19.41 11.09
C PHE A 390 -18.88 -18.56 11.03
N GLY A 391 -19.39 -18.20 12.20
CA GLY A 391 -20.63 -17.43 12.35
C GLY A 391 -21.92 -18.20 12.09
N ALA A 392 -21.88 -19.54 11.92
CA ALA A 392 -23.08 -20.36 11.85
C ALA A 392 -23.83 -20.31 13.18
N ASP A 393 -25.15 -20.06 13.13
CA ASP A 393 -26.02 -19.94 14.31
C ASP A 393 -25.48 -18.98 15.39
N GLY A 394 -24.68 -17.98 14.99
CA GLY A 394 -24.02 -17.04 15.89
C GLY A 394 -22.85 -17.62 16.65
N ASP A 395 -22.31 -18.78 16.24
CA ASP A 395 -21.09 -19.38 16.78
C ASP A 395 -19.86 -18.83 16.06
N PHE A 396 -19.08 -18.03 16.78
CA PHE A 396 -17.79 -17.50 16.34
C PHE A 396 -16.62 -18.27 16.99
N PHE A 397 -16.86 -19.54 17.31
CA PHE A 397 -15.95 -20.51 17.92
C PHE A 397 -15.53 -20.18 19.35
N TRP A 398 -15.06 -18.98 19.63
CA TRP A 398 -14.57 -18.57 20.95
C TRP A 398 -15.05 -17.17 21.30
N GLY A 399 -15.17 -16.88 22.61
CA GLY A 399 -15.49 -15.53 23.11
C GLY A 399 -16.95 -15.09 22.85
N ARG A 400 -17.92 -15.99 22.87
CA ARG A 400 -19.35 -15.71 22.59
C ARG A 400 -19.89 -14.47 23.30
N PRO A 401 -19.58 -14.17 24.60
CA PRO A 401 -20.04 -12.97 25.26
C PRO A 401 -19.50 -11.67 24.64
N LEU A 402 -18.25 -11.69 24.16
CA LEU A 402 -17.63 -10.53 23.51
C LEU A 402 -18.25 -10.25 22.14
N TRP A 403 -18.53 -11.30 21.37
CA TRP A 403 -19.25 -11.18 20.10
C TRP A 403 -20.67 -10.68 20.29
N TRP A 404 -21.36 -11.18 21.33
CA TRP A 404 -22.70 -10.70 21.67
C TRP A 404 -22.68 -9.22 22.06
N LEU A 405 -21.75 -8.81 22.94
CA LEU A 405 -21.61 -7.41 23.36
C LEU A 405 -21.33 -6.49 22.18
N ARG A 406 -20.47 -6.91 21.27
CA ARG A 406 -20.18 -6.18 20.04
C ARG A 406 -21.43 -6.03 19.15
N ARG A 407 -22.18 -7.10 18.96
CA ARG A 407 -23.43 -7.07 18.17
C ARG A 407 -24.49 -6.15 18.81
N ALA A 408 -24.61 -6.18 20.12
CA ALA A 408 -25.52 -5.31 20.86
C ALA A 408 -25.11 -3.83 20.71
N PHE A 409 -23.82 -3.52 20.80
CA PHE A 409 -23.30 -2.18 20.58
C PHE A 409 -23.51 -1.70 19.14
N ASP A 410 -23.21 -2.52 18.15
CA ASP A 410 -23.44 -2.19 16.73
C ASP A 410 -24.93 -1.93 16.45
N TRP A 411 -25.82 -2.74 17.03
CA TRP A 411 -27.27 -2.52 16.93
C TRP A 411 -27.70 -1.17 17.55
N LEU A 412 -27.11 -0.83 18.72
CA LEU A 412 -27.44 0.42 19.43
C LEU A 412 -27.08 1.67 18.59
N ILE A 413 -26.00 1.62 17.83
CA ILE A 413 -25.57 2.71 16.95
C ILE A 413 -26.19 2.65 15.55
N GLY A 414 -27.16 1.77 15.33
CA GLY A 414 -27.93 1.64 14.09
C GLY A 414 -27.23 0.86 12.98
N GLY A 415 -26.25 0.01 13.31
CA GLY A 415 -25.64 -0.96 12.42
C GLY A 415 -26.49 -2.22 12.24
N PRO A 416 -26.03 -3.21 11.47
CA PRO A 416 -26.74 -4.47 11.22
C PRO A 416 -27.02 -5.28 12.50
N GLY A 417 -26.14 -5.24 13.49
CA GLY A 417 -26.30 -5.90 14.77
C GLY A 417 -26.62 -7.39 14.64
N PHE A 418 -27.84 -7.78 15.09
CA PHE A 418 -28.32 -9.16 15.06
C PHE A 418 -29.08 -9.55 13.78
N ARG A 419 -29.11 -8.70 12.76
CA ARG A 419 -29.94 -8.90 11.56
C ARG A 419 -29.30 -9.77 10.48
N GLY A 420 -28.00 -10.01 10.55
CA GLY A 420 -27.29 -10.82 9.56
C GLY A 420 -27.63 -12.31 9.71
N LYS A 421 -28.51 -12.85 8.85
CA LYS A 421 -28.76 -14.28 8.75
C LYS A 421 -27.87 -14.89 7.68
N ARG A 422 -27.18 -15.95 8.04
CA ARG A 422 -26.37 -16.73 7.13
C ARG A 422 -27.24 -17.53 6.16
N ARG A 423 -26.82 -17.68 4.89
CA ARG A 423 -27.54 -18.43 3.86
C ARG A 423 -27.55 -19.94 4.13
N HIS A 424 -26.38 -20.49 4.51
CA HIS A 424 -26.17 -21.94 4.72
C HIS A 424 -25.28 -22.19 5.95
N PRO A 425 -25.56 -23.20 6.80
CA PRO A 425 -24.84 -23.38 8.07
C PRO A 425 -23.38 -23.81 7.89
N THR A 426 -23.06 -24.59 6.83
CA THR A 426 -21.74 -25.20 6.62
C THR A 426 -21.03 -24.76 5.34
N GLU A 427 -21.67 -23.94 4.49
CA GLU A 427 -21.10 -23.46 3.24
C GLU A 427 -21.08 -21.93 3.19
N LEU A 428 -19.97 -21.37 2.72
CA LEU A 428 -19.81 -19.96 2.39
C LEU A 428 -19.59 -19.79 0.89
N ARG A 429 -20.09 -18.67 0.36
CA ARG A 429 -19.84 -18.22 -1.00
C ARG A 429 -19.45 -16.74 -0.99
N VAL A 430 -18.69 -16.31 -1.98
CA VAL A 430 -18.40 -14.89 -2.17
C VAL A 430 -19.72 -14.11 -2.28
N GLY A 431 -19.84 -13.04 -1.50
CA GLY A 431 -21.05 -12.24 -1.37
C GLY A 431 -21.98 -12.61 -0.20
N ASP A 432 -21.82 -13.80 0.40
CA ASP A 432 -22.61 -14.18 1.59
C ASP A 432 -22.35 -13.22 2.76
N ILE A 433 -23.38 -13.03 3.57
CA ILE A 433 -23.30 -12.23 4.81
C ILE A 433 -23.21 -13.18 5.99
N VAL A 434 -22.20 -12.96 6.82
CA VAL A 434 -21.96 -13.67 8.07
C VAL A 434 -22.00 -12.65 9.20
N ASP A 435 -23.17 -12.51 9.84
CA ASP A 435 -23.42 -11.44 10.82
C ASP A 435 -23.15 -10.04 10.24
N GLY A 436 -22.21 -9.28 10.77
CA GLY A 436 -21.78 -7.98 10.24
C GLY A 436 -20.60 -8.05 9.27
N TRP A 437 -20.37 -9.20 8.65
CA TRP A 437 -19.27 -9.43 7.71
C TRP A 437 -19.78 -9.94 6.38
N ARG A 438 -19.17 -9.48 5.29
CA ARG A 438 -19.44 -9.97 3.93
C ARG A 438 -18.23 -10.74 3.41
N VAL A 439 -18.46 -11.93 2.87
CA VAL A 439 -17.41 -12.72 2.19
C VAL A 439 -16.96 -11.97 0.93
N LEU A 440 -15.73 -11.49 0.92
CA LEU A 440 -15.11 -10.84 -0.24
C LEU A 440 -14.41 -11.82 -1.17
N GLY A 441 -13.74 -12.81 -0.60
CA GLY A 441 -12.97 -13.78 -1.34
C GLY A 441 -12.81 -15.06 -0.53
N MET A 442 -12.67 -16.16 -1.26
CA MET A 442 -12.43 -17.47 -0.68
C MET A 442 -11.61 -18.31 -1.65
N THR A 443 -10.46 -18.78 -1.18
CA THR A 443 -9.63 -19.77 -1.86
C THR A 443 -9.72 -21.05 -1.04
N PRO A 444 -10.36 -22.12 -1.58
CA PRO A 444 -10.53 -23.37 -0.85
C PRO A 444 -9.21 -23.93 -0.32
N GLY A 445 -9.18 -24.27 0.97
CA GLY A 445 -7.98 -24.79 1.63
C GLY A 445 -6.88 -23.78 1.95
N GLU A 446 -7.01 -22.53 1.54
CA GLU A 446 -5.96 -21.50 1.73
C GLU A 446 -6.45 -20.29 2.51
N ARG A 447 -7.55 -19.63 2.07
CA ARG A 447 -7.91 -18.32 2.57
C ARG A 447 -9.40 -18.06 2.57
N LEU A 448 -9.86 -17.34 3.61
CA LEU A 448 -11.19 -16.74 3.69
C LEU A 448 -11.05 -15.27 4.08
N THR A 449 -11.57 -14.35 3.26
CA THR A 449 -11.51 -12.90 3.46
C THR A 449 -12.91 -12.34 3.65
N LEU A 450 -13.12 -11.63 4.76
CA LEU A 450 -14.38 -11.05 5.18
C LEU A 450 -14.27 -9.53 5.29
N LYS A 451 -15.17 -8.78 4.67
CA LYS A 451 -15.29 -7.33 4.82
C LYS A 451 -16.23 -6.98 5.96
N MET A 452 -15.83 -6.04 6.79
CA MET A 452 -16.67 -5.47 7.85
C MET A 452 -17.79 -4.59 7.25
N GLU A 453 -19.03 -4.89 7.58
CA GLU A 453 -20.20 -4.05 7.26
C GLU A 453 -20.82 -3.40 8.51
N LEU A 454 -20.13 -3.49 9.62
CA LEU A 454 -20.51 -2.87 10.88
C LEU A 454 -20.30 -1.36 10.84
N ARG A 455 -21.08 -0.63 11.61
CA ARG A 455 -20.85 0.79 11.83
C ARG A 455 -19.64 0.99 12.73
N ALA A 456 -18.53 1.35 12.12
CA ALA A 456 -17.29 1.71 12.81
C ALA A 456 -16.69 2.97 12.20
N PRO A 457 -15.92 3.75 12.95
CA PRO A 457 -15.22 4.91 12.41
C PRO A 457 -13.98 4.47 11.62
N GLY A 458 -14.21 3.74 10.51
CA GLY A 458 -13.18 3.17 9.67
C GLY A 458 -13.70 1.97 8.87
N ALA A 459 -12.82 1.40 8.06
CA ALA A 459 -13.11 0.22 7.28
C ALA A 459 -12.24 -0.96 7.75
N GLY A 460 -12.80 -2.17 7.82
CA GLY A 460 -12.11 -3.36 8.32
C GLY A 460 -12.26 -4.58 7.42
N VAL A 461 -11.21 -5.40 7.44
CA VAL A 461 -11.18 -6.75 6.84
C VAL A 461 -10.73 -7.73 7.90
N LEU A 462 -11.36 -8.89 7.91
CA LEU A 462 -10.93 -10.04 8.69
C LEU A 462 -10.50 -11.13 7.71
N GLU A 463 -9.29 -11.62 7.87
CA GLU A 463 -8.71 -12.62 7.00
C GLU A 463 -8.30 -13.85 7.81
N PHE A 464 -8.69 -15.02 7.32
CA PHE A 464 -8.19 -16.31 7.77
C PHE A 464 -7.27 -16.86 6.70
N ASP A 465 -6.07 -17.26 7.08
CA ASP A 465 -5.01 -17.75 6.22
C ASP A 465 -4.50 -19.09 6.75
N LEU A 466 -4.46 -20.12 5.90
CA LEU A 466 -3.96 -21.45 6.24
C LEU A 466 -2.60 -21.62 5.57
N ARG A 467 -1.54 -21.77 6.37
CA ARG A 467 -0.16 -21.90 5.91
C ARG A 467 0.40 -23.29 6.24
N GLU A 468 1.35 -23.70 5.47
CA GLU A 468 2.19 -24.88 5.78
C GLU A 468 3.56 -24.38 6.24
N GLU A 469 3.97 -24.79 7.43
CA GLU A 469 5.27 -24.50 8.01
C GLU A 469 5.95 -25.82 8.40
N GLY A 470 6.71 -26.40 7.48
CA GLY A 470 7.31 -27.73 7.64
C GLY A 470 6.25 -28.84 7.66
N GLU A 471 6.21 -29.64 8.73
CA GLU A 471 5.22 -30.70 8.92
C GLU A 471 3.92 -30.21 9.60
N GLU A 472 3.93 -29.03 10.16
CA GLU A 472 2.77 -28.42 10.83
C GLU A 472 2.02 -27.48 9.90
N ARG A 473 0.76 -27.25 10.22
CA ARG A 473 -0.07 -26.22 9.58
C ARG A 473 -0.37 -25.12 10.58
N VAL A 474 -0.41 -23.90 10.10
CA VAL A 474 -0.73 -22.73 10.93
C VAL A 474 -2.02 -22.12 10.43
N VAL A 475 -3.01 -22.03 11.32
CA VAL A 475 -4.19 -21.20 11.10
C VAL A 475 -3.92 -19.82 11.66
N ARG A 476 -4.05 -18.82 10.82
CA ARG A 476 -3.86 -17.41 11.17
C ARG A 476 -5.14 -16.64 10.96
N MET A 477 -5.52 -15.79 11.90
CA MET A 477 -6.64 -14.87 11.83
C MET A 477 -6.12 -13.45 12.02
N CYS A 478 -6.30 -12.58 11.02
CA CYS A 478 -5.85 -11.19 11.06
C CYS A 478 -7.00 -10.22 10.83
N ALA A 479 -7.12 -9.21 11.67
CA ALA A 479 -7.91 -8.02 11.37
C ALA A 479 -7.01 -6.93 10.81
N PHE A 480 -7.47 -6.32 9.71
CA PHE A 480 -6.90 -5.14 9.09
C PHE A 480 -7.93 -4.02 9.20
N PHE A 481 -7.57 -2.92 9.83
CA PHE A 481 -8.47 -1.80 10.06
C PHE A 481 -7.89 -0.50 9.56
N HIS A 482 -8.58 0.17 8.65
CA HIS A 482 -8.26 1.50 8.14
C HIS A 482 -9.04 2.53 8.94
N PRO A 483 -8.46 3.14 9.98
CA PRO A 483 -9.17 4.09 10.82
C PRO A 483 -9.60 5.32 10.02
N ALA A 484 -10.75 5.90 10.38
CA ALA A 484 -11.23 7.17 9.85
C ALA A 484 -11.03 8.26 10.91
N GLY A 485 -10.02 9.11 10.73
CA GLY A 485 -9.69 10.20 11.62
C GLY A 485 -9.36 9.75 13.05
N PHE A 486 -9.34 10.71 13.98
CA PHE A 486 -9.02 10.49 15.40
C PHE A 486 -9.91 9.43 16.07
N TRP A 487 -11.21 9.45 15.79
CA TRP A 487 -12.17 8.52 16.39
C TRP A 487 -11.95 7.06 15.94
N GLY A 488 -11.51 6.87 14.69
CA GLY A 488 -11.14 5.55 14.19
C GLY A 488 -9.91 4.99 14.90
N LEU A 489 -8.95 5.84 15.18
CA LEU A 489 -7.73 5.47 15.89
C LEU A 489 -8.03 5.12 17.35
N LEU A 490 -8.83 5.94 18.03
CA LEU A 490 -9.27 5.69 19.41
C LEU A 490 -10.06 4.38 19.52
N TYR A 491 -10.98 4.14 18.58
CA TYR A 491 -11.75 2.90 18.49
C TYR A 491 -10.84 1.68 18.34
N TRP A 492 -9.83 1.73 17.47
CA TRP A 492 -8.88 0.64 17.28
C TRP A 492 -8.12 0.29 18.57
N TYR A 493 -7.52 1.30 19.23
CA TYR A 493 -6.73 1.05 20.45
C TYR A 493 -7.58 0.61 21.64
N PHE A 494 -8.82 1.08 21.73
CA PHE A 494 -9.76 0.59 22.74
C PHE A 494 -10.08 -0.89 22.55
N LEU A 495 -10.19 -1.36 21.30
CA LEU A 495 -10.50 -2.75 20.99
C LEU A 495 -9.29 -3.67 20.90
N LEU A 496 -8.09 -3.13 20.76
CA LEU A 496 -6.88 -3.92 20.53
C LEU A 496 -6.63 -5.04 21.55
N PRO A 497 -6.75 -4.82 22.88
CA PRO A 497 -6.58 -5.90 23.86
C PRO A 497 -7.60 -7.03 23.70
N TRP A 498 -8.83 -6.67 23.34
CA TRP A 498 -9.90 -7.63 23.10
C TRP A 498 -9.72 -8.41 21.81
N HIS A 499 -9.19 -7.76 20.76
CA HIS A 499 -8.85 -8.44 19.52
C HIS A 499 -7.75 -9.48 19.72
N ASP A 500 -6.68 -9.16 20.43
CA ASP A 500 -5.59 -10.11 20.70
C ASP A 500 -6.11 -11.35 21.42
N LEU A 501 -6.89 -11.16 22.50
CA LEU A 501 -7.50 -12.25 23.25
C LEU A 501 -8.45 -13.09 22.38
N LEU A 502 -9.30 -12.42 21.61
CA LEU A 502 -10.32 -13.06 20.79
C LEU A 502 -9.68 -13.89 19.64
N PHE A 503 -8.66 -13.36 18.99
CA PHE A 503 -8.06 -14.01 17.82
C PHE A 503 -7.25 -15.23 18.23
N ARG A 504 -6.48 -15.16 19.31
CA ARG A 504 -5.78 -16.32 19.88
C ARG A 504 -6.77 -17.42 20.28
N GLY A 505 -7.85 -17.06 20.98
CA GLY A 505 -8.87 -18.02 21.37
C GLY A 505 -9.61 -18.65 20.18
N THR A 506 -9.91 -17.84 19.16
CA THR A 506 -10.60 -18.32 17.95
C THR A 506 -9.72 -19.26 17.12
N THR A 507 -8.44 -18.92 16.90
CA THR A 507 -7.51 -19.77 16.14
C THR A 507 -7.24 -21.09 16.86
N ALA A 508 -7.09 -21.07 18.19
CA ALA A 508 -6.95 -22.29 19.00
C ALA A 508 -8.20 -23.19 18.91
N GLU A 509 -9.39 -22.61 18.94
CA GLU A 509 -10.64 -23.38 18.84
C GLU A 509 -10.86 -23.93 17.43
N ILE A 510 -10.48 -23.20 16.36
CA ILE A 510 -10.50 -23.69 14.99
C ILE A 510 -9.58 -24.92 14.85
N ALA A 511 -8.34 -24.82 15.33
CA ALA A 511 -7.38 -25.91 15.31
C ALA A 511 -7.94 -27.16 16.04
N ARG A 512 -8.43 -26.98 17.26
CA ARG A 512 -9.02 -28.06 18.05
C ARG A 512 -10.22 -28.74 17.36
N ARG A 513 -11.13 -27.98 16.76
CA ARG A 513 -12.29 -28.52 16.03
C ARG A 513 -11.87 -29.31 14.79
N ALA A 514 -10.85 -28.82 14.08
CA ALA A 514 -10.32 -29.50 12.91
C ALA A 514 -9.66 -30.84 13.26
N GLU A 515 -8.85 -30.88 14.31
CA GLU A 515 -8.23 -32.12 14.83
C GLU A 515 -9.29 -33.16 15.23
N LEU A 516 -10.35 -32.72 15.91
CA LEU A 516 -11.48 -33.59 16.27
C LEU A 516 -12.24 -34.12 15.04
N ARG A 517 -12.30 -33.32 13.96
CA ARG A 517 -12.95 -33.72 12.72
C ARG A 517 -12.14 -34.79 11.99
N ASP A 518 -10.82 -34.62 11.92
CA ASP A 518 -9.92 -35.62 11.35
C ASP A 518 -9.98 -36.95 12.13
N ALA A 519 -9.89 -36.91 13.44
CA ALA A 519 -10.00 -38.09 14.29
C ALA A 519 -11.34 -38.86 14.11
N ARG A 520 -12.45 -38.13 13.90
CA ARG A 520 -13.74 -38.77 13.59
C ARG A 520 -13.76 -39.40 12.21
N SER A 521 -13.18 -38.74 11.20
CA SER A 521 -13.08 -39.29 9.84
C SER A 521 -12.25 -40.57 9.80
N GLU A 522 -11.12 -40.59 10.50
CA GLU A 522 -10.28 -41.79 10.63
C GLU A 522 -11.00 -42.93 11.35
N SER A 523 -11.76 -42.61 12.41
CA SER A 523 -12.50 -43.63 13.17
C SER A 523 -13.65 -44.25 12.36
N GLN A 524 -14.27 -43.47 11.46
CA GLN A 524 -15.30 -43.94 10.54
C GLN A 524 -14.72 -44.85 9.43
N MET A 525 -13.53 -44.49 8.89
CA MET A 525 -12.84 -45.34 7.90
C MET A 525 -12.35 -46.66 8.47
N ARG A 526 -12.02 -46.73 9.76
CA ARG A 526 -11.57 -47.96 10.45
C ARG A 526 -12.74 -48.88 10.88
N ARG A 527 -13.99 -48.45 10.79
CA ARG A 527 -15.12 -49.37 11.05
C ARG A 527 -15.31 -50.29 9.84
N PRO A 528 -15.14 -51.63 9.99
CA PRO A 528 -15.41 -52.56 8.91
C PRO A 528 -16.87 -52.44 8.51
N ALA A 529 -17.12 -52.42 7.19
CA ALA A 529 -18.49 -52.44 6.65
C ALA A 529 -19.19 -53.64 7.28
N GLY A 530 -20.06 -53.35 8.24
CA GLY A 530 -20.83 -54.37 8.95
C GLY A 530 -21.65 -55.19 7.97
N ARG A 531 -21.62 -56.48 8.17
CA ARG A 531 -22.39 -57.51 7.46
C ARG A 531 -23.88 -57.19 7.47
#